data_fe0ec68ab43ddd243035159f473a5ffe
#
_entry.id   fe0ec68ab43ddd243035159f473a5ffe
#
_cell.length_a   1.000
_cell.length_b   1.000
_cell.length_c   1.000
_cell.angle_alpha   90.00
_cell.angle_beta   90.00
_cell.angle_gamma   90.00
#
_symmetry.space_group_name_H-M   'P 1'
#
loop_
_entity.id
_entity.type
_entity.pdbx_description
1 polymer ?
#
loop_
_entity_poly.entity_id
_entity_poly.type
_entity_poly.pdbx_seq_one_letter_code
_entity_poly.pdbx_strand_id
1 'polypeptide(L)'
;MFTNSGSEAVHLACRAARAFTGKPVIAKLAAGFDGWFDEVSLGNVTTREAQFADGHRPGTDRTTLLRFNDLDDLERLFAERDDIAGVLYEPMLANAGCLMPAPGYLQQLEEKARQHGALSICDEVLMGFRLHCGLTSHLWGLQPDLATVGKAIGTGVPVAAVVGRPDVIAPFEDGRASRGGTYSGNPVACAALTSTLDLLGVQDYDALVARGDDLRRFIVSTFKACGIRLSTSGYGNVFSIWPSERPPATYDEAVAAANQEFSARLHLALRRQGLLAMPSAFGRLYLSFAHTEDVIAVMKRAFTAAAAQMASEPVGR
;
A
#
# COMPACT_ATOMS: atom_id res chain seq x y z
N MET A 1 8.97 15.22 9.92
CA MET A 1 9.63 16.10 8.93
C MET A 1 8.74 16.17 7.69
N PHE A 2 8.41 17.38 7.22
CA PHE A 2 7.57 17.57 6.03
C PHE A 2 8.34 17.41 4.73
N THR A 3 7.64 16.93 3.70
CA THR A 3 8.05 16.86 2.30
C THR A 3 6.85 17.19 1.40
N ASN A 4 7.00 17.20 0.07
CA ASN A 4 5.91 17.54 -0.85
C ASN A 4 5.27 16.31 -1.49
N SER A 5 5.91 15.17 -1.41
CA SER A 5 5.42 13.91 -2.00
C SER A 5 5.81 12.69 -1.17
N GLY A 6 5.08 11.59 -1.35
CA GLY A 6 5.40 10.31 -0.71
C GLY A 6 6.79 9.81 -1.10
N SER A 7 7.21 9.96 -2.36
CA SER A 7 8.55 9.55 -2.80
C SER A 7 9.66 10.32 -2.10
N GLU A 8 9.48 11.63 -1.85
CA GLU A 8 10.42 12.40 -1.05
C GLU A 8 10.44 11.94 0.41
N ALA A 9 9.26 11.64 0.99
CA ALA A 9 9.16 11.13 2.36
C ALA A 9 9.88 9.79 2.52
N VAL A 10 9.64 8.83 1.61
CA VAL A 10 10.33 7.53 1.62
C VAL A 10 11.83 7.70 1.43
N HIS A 11 12.26 8.55 0.50
CA HIS A 11 13.70 8.86 0.32
C HIS A 11 14.32 9.40 1.61
N LEU A 12 13.61 10.32 2.28
CA LEU A 12 14.08 10.90 3.53
C LEU A 12 14.14 9.86 4.67
N ALA A 13 13.16 8.95 4.76
CA ALA A 13 13.15 7.86 5.73
C ALA A 13 14.30 6.87 5.50
N CYS A 14 14.55 6.46 4.25
CA CYS A 14 15.71 5.63 3.89
C CYS A 14 17.04 6.32 4.24
N ARG A 15 17.13 7.62 4.02
CA ARG A 15 18.30 8.44 4.37
C ARG A 15 18.50 8.51 5.88
N ALA A 16 17.43 8.69 6.66
CA ALA A 16 17.46 8.66 8.11
C ALA A 16 17.99 7.32 8.63
N ALA A 17 17.47 6.21 8.11
CA ALA A 17 17.89 4.88 8.51
C ALA A 17 19.40 4.65 8.27
N ARG A 18 19.91 5.04 7.11
CA ARG A 18 21.34 4.93 6.79
C ARG A 18 22.20 5.82 7.69
N ALA A 19 21.77 7.05 7.94
CA ALA A 19 22.52 7.97 8.80
C ALA A 19 22.54 7.54 10.27
N PHE A 20 21.46 6.93 10.74
CA PHE A 20 21.34 6.43 12.11
C PHE A 20 22.15 5.15 12.34
N THR A 21 22.04 4.18 11.43
CA THR A 21 22.67 2.86 11.58
C THR A 21 24.12 2.80 11.08
N GLY A 22 24.53 3.72 10.22
CA GLY A 22 25.80 3.66 9.50
C GLY A 22 25.87 2.60 8.40
N LYS A 23 24.76 1.88 8.16
CA LYS A 23 24.65 0.80 7.17
C LYS A 23 24.11 1.32 5.84
N PRO A 24 24.50 0.77 4.67
CA PRO A 24 24.13 1.34 3.37
C PRO A 24 22.82 0.82 2.78
N VAL A 25 22.35 -0.38 3.12
CA VAL A 25 21.35 -1.10 2.35
C VAL A 25 19.95 -0.98 2.97
N ILE A 26 18.96 -0.72 2.12
CA ILE A 26 17.54 -0.84 2.46
C ILE A 26 17.00 -2.15 1.86
N ALA A 27 16.44 -3.01 2.68
CA ALA A 27 15.62 -4.12 2.23
C ALA A 27 14.19 -3.62 2.02
N LYS A 28 13.60 -3.85 0.84
CA LYS A 28 12.20 -3.46 0.58
C LYS A 28 11.38 -4.67 0.16
N LEU A 29 10.09 -4.65 0.47
CA LEU A 29 9.16 -5.69 0.00
C LEU A 29 9.03 -5.61 -1.53
N ALA A 30 9.23 -6.75 -2.19
CA ALA A 30 8.95 -6.89 -3.61
C ALA A 30 7.47 -6.63 -3.90
N ALA A 31 7.19 -6.01 -5.04
CA ALA A 31 5.87 -5.53 -5.46
C ALA A 31 5.28 -4.38 -4.63
N GLY A 32 5.97 -3.87 -3.62
CA GLY A 32 5.65 -2.59 -2.99
C GLY A 32 5.83 -1.43 -3.96
N PHE A 33 5.07 -0.35 -3.76
CA PHE A 33 5.29 0.92 -4.47
C PHE A 33 5.65 2.00 -3.47
N ASP A 34 6.94 2.13 -3.22
CA ASP A 34 7.50 3.02 -2.20
C ASP A 34 8.06 4.33 -2.81
N GLY A 35 7.69 4.63 -4.03
CA GLY A 35 8.15 5.79 -4.77
C GLY A 35 8.78 5.44 -6.11
N TRP A 36 9.34 6.45 -6.79
CA TRP A 36 9.85 6.31 -8.15
C TRP A 36 11.32 6.72 -8.30
N PHE A 37 12.01 7.05 -7.20
CA PHE A 37 13.46 7.30 -7.25
C PHE A 37 14.22 5.98 -7.39
N ASP A 38 15.40 6.03 -8.00
CA ASP A 38 16.16 4.88 -8.50
C ASP A 38 16.30 3.73 -7.49
N GLU A 39 16.60 4.08 -6.23
CA GLU A 39 16.85 3.07 -5.20
C GLU A 39 15.62 2.22 -4.84
N VAL A 40 14.40 2.78 -4.84
CA VAL A 40 13.18 2.05 -4.48
C VAL A 40 12.33 1.65 -5.69
N SER A 41 12.70 2.08 -6.89
CA SER A 41 12.03 1.63 -8.13
C SER A 41 12.28 0.15 -8.43
N LEU A 42 13.40 -0.39 -7.94
CA LEU A 42 13.71 -1.82 -8.01
C LEU A 42 12.60 -2.63 -7.36
N GLY A 43 12.07 -3.61 -8.09
CA GLY A 43 11.04 -4.52 -7.58
C GLY A 43 9.68 -3.88 -7.30
N ASN A 44 9.38 -2.70 -7.85
CA ASN A 44 8.03 -2.16 -7.82
C ASN A 44 7.05 -3.11 -8.54
N VAL A 45 5.77 -3.05 -8.18
CA VAL A 45 4.71 -3.84 -8.82
C VAL A 45 4.81 -3.76 -10.34
N THR A 46 4.65 -4.90 -11.03
CA THR A 46 4.79 -5.10 -12.49
C THR A 46 6.22 -5.08 -13.06
N THR A 47 7.25 -4.87 -12.26
CA THR A 47 8.64 -5.07 -12.72
C THR A 47 9.03 -6.54 -12.69
N ARG A 48 10.05 -6.92 -13.50
CA ARG A 48 10.55 -8.32 -13.54
C ARG A 48 11.17 -8.72 -12.20
N GLU A 49 11.83 -7.80 -11.54
CA GLU A 49 12.53 -8.00 -10.28
C GLU A 49 11.56 -8.27 -9.11
N ALA A 50 10.30 -7.87 -9.24
CA ALA A 50 9.27 -8.15 -8.22
C ALA A 50 8.93 -9.65 -8.12
N GLN A 51 9.20 -10.41 -9.19
CA GLN A 51 9.12 -11.86 -9.22
C GLN A 51 10.53 -12.45 -9.37
N PHE A 52 11.15 -12.86 -8.32
CA PHE A 52 12.48 -13.48 -8.37
C PHE A 52 12.46 -14.92 -7.85
N ALA A 53 13.24 -15.78 -8.51
CA ALA A 53 13.34 -17.19 -8.15
C ALA A 53 14.14 -17.40 -6.86
N ASP A 54 13.98 -18.57 -6.24
CA ASP A 54 14.79 -18.97 -5.11
C ASP A 54 16.30 -18.98 -5.48
N GLY A 55 17.11 -18.51 -4.55
CA GLY A 55 18.55 -18.39 -4.75
C GLY A 55 19.00 -17.18 -5.57
N HIS A 56 18.07 -16.35 -6.08
CA HIS A 56 18.40 -15.11 -6.77
C HIS A 56 17.64 -13.95 -6.12
N ARG A 57 18.32 -13.15 -5.32
CA ARG A 57 17.77 -11.95 -4.70
C ARG A 57 18.19 -10.71 -5.49
N PRO A 58 17.26 -10.03 -6.19
CA PRO A 58 17.60 -8.79 -6.87
C PRO A 58 18.04 -7.72 -5.87
N GLY A 59 19.06 -6.98 -6.25
CA GLY A 59 19.58 -5.92 -5.40
C GLY A 59 20.60 -5.06 -6.13
N THR A 60 20.93 -3.97 -5.48
CA THR A 60 22.03 -3.06 -5.81
C THR A 60 22.95 -2.96 -4.59
N ASP A 61 23.95 -2.10 -4.64
CA ASP A 61 24.77 -1.72 -3.47
C ASP A 61 23.99 -0.97 -2.37
N ARG A 62 22.75 -0.52 -2.67
CA ARG A 62 21.94 0.31 -1.77
C ARG A 62 20.54 -0.24 -1.46
N THR A 63 20.07 -1.22 -2.22
CA THR A 63 18.71 -1.79 -2.06
C THR A 63 18.73 -3.27 -2.35
N THR A 64 17.99 -4.05 -1.59
CA THR A 64 17.74 -5.48 -1.83
C THR A 64 16.26 -5.79 -1.66
N LEU A 65 15.76 -6.81 -2.37
CA LEU A 65 14.36 -7.20 -2.28
C LEU A 65 14.13 -8.27 -1.23
N LEU A 66 12.93 -8.27 -0.66
CA LEU A 66 12.41 -9.25 0.28
C LEU A 66 11.02 -9.69 -0.21
N ARG A 67 10.75 -11.00 -0.23
CA ARG A 67 9.43 -11.51 -0.60
C ARG A 67 8.38 -11.20 0.46
N PHE A 68 7.22 -10.78 -0.01
CA PHE A 68 6.08 -10.55 0.86
C PHE A 68 5.47 -11.88 1.32
N ASN A 69 5.14 -11.96 2.62
CA ASN A 69 4.60 -13.16 3.28
C ASN A 69 5.54 -14.39 3.27
N ASP A 70 6.84 -14.17 3.17
CA ASP A 70 7.87 -15.22 3.18
C ASP A 70 8.82 -15.00 4.35
N LEU A 71 8.59 -15.74 5.46
CA LEU A 71 9.44 -15.68 6.65
C LEU A 71 10.80 -16.34 6.43
N ASP A 72 10.88 -17.37 5.59
CA ASP A 72 12.14 -18.03 5.28
C ASP A 72 13.05 -17.11 4.49
N ASP A 73 12.47 -16.29 3.59
CA ASP A 73 13.22 -15.27 2.85
C ASP A 73 13.72 -14.15 3.78
N LEU A 74 12.91 -13.77 4.78
CA LEU A 74 13.30 -12.80 5.81
C LEU A 74 14.48 -13.34 6.65
N GLU A 75 14.42 -14.59 7.08
CA GLU A 75 15.51 -15.26 7.82
C GLU A 75 16.80 -15.31 6.98
N ARG A 76 16.71 -15.74 5.73
CA ARG A 76 17.85 -15.78 4.81
C ARG A 76 18.47 -14.41 4.59
N LEU A 77 17.67 -13.37 4.44
CA LEU A 77 18.18 -12.00 4.24
C LEU A 77 19.15 -11.63 5.36
N PHE A 78 18.74 -11.79 6.61
CA PHE A 78 19.54 -11.40 7.77
C PHE A 78 20.66 -12.39 8.10
N ALA A 79 20.56 -13.65 7.66
CA ALA A 79 21.66 -14.61 7.74
C ALA A 79 22.79 -14.31 6.73
N GLU A 80 22.45 -13.75 5.58
CA GLU A 80 23.38 -13.44 4.48
C GLU A 80 23.98 -12.04 4.56
N ARG A 81 23.32 -11.08 5.29
CA ARG A 81 23.66 -9.66 5.28
C ARG A 81 23.62 -9.04 6.67
N ASP A 82 24.66 -8.34 7.02
CA ASP A 82 24.81 -7.55 8.25
C ASP A 82 24.75 -6.02 8.02
N ASP A 83 24.68 -5.61 6.75
CA ASP A 83 24.71 -4.22 6.28
C ASP A 83 23.34 -3.58 6.01
N ILE A 84 22.25 -4.21 6.47
CA ILE A 84 20.88 -3.68 6.31
C ILE A 84 20.65 -2.52 7.29
N ALA A 85 20.40 -1.34 6.73
CA ALA A 85 20.05 -0.12 7.48
C ALA A 85 18.59 -0.13 7.95
N GLY A 86 17.70 -0.63 7.12
CA GLY A 86 16.28 -0.71 7.42
C GLY A 86 15.53 -1.62 6.49
N VAL A 87 14.34 -2.05 6.95
CA VAL A 87 13.37 -2.79 6.13
C VAL A 87 12.20 -1.86 5.83
N LEU A 88 11.97 -1.60 4.54
CA LEU A 88 10.88 -0.77 4.03
C LEU A 88 9.72 -1.67 3.61
N TYR A 89 8.54 -1.40 4.15
CA TYR A 89 7.34 -2.19 3.90
C TYR A 89 6.07 -1.33 3.89
N GLU A 90 5.06 -1.73 3.12
CA GLU A 90 3.69 -1.23 3.25
C GLU A 90 2.93 -2.11 4.26
N PRO A 91 1.97 -1.59 5.06
CA PRO A 91 1.15 -2.44 5.94
C PRO A 91 0.29 -3.43 5.13
N MET A 92 -0.10 -3.06 3.92
CA MET A 92 -0.76 -3.88 2.91
C MET A 92 -0.20 -3.50 1.55
N LEU A 93 0.22 -4.47 0.71
CA LEU A 93 0.69 -4.16 -0.64
C LEU A 93 -0.49 -3.71 -1.53
N ALA A 94 -0.90 -2.45 -1.35
CA ALA A 94 -2.10 -1.94 -1.97
C ALA A 94 -1.97 -1.83 -3.50
N ASN A 95 -0.80 -1.47 -4.01
CA ASN A 95 -0.53 -1.37 -5.44
C ASN A 95 -0.43 -2.74 -6.14
N ALA A 96 -0.14 -3.81 -5.39
CA ALA A 96 -0.10 -5.18 -5.88
C ALA A 96 -1.47 -5.89 -5.77
N GLY A 97 -2.57 -5.13 -5.80
CA GLY A 97 -3.92 -5.67 -5.69
C GLY A 97 -4.36 -5.91 -4.23
N CYS A 98 -3.97 -5.04 -3.33
CA CYS A 98 -4.34 -5.07 -1.92
C CYS A 98 -4.01 -6.40 -1.23
N LEU A 99 -2.79 -6.92 -1.44
CA LEU A 99 -2.33 -8.15 -0.78
C LEU A 99 -2.19 -7.91 0.72
N MET A 100 -2.86 -8.75 1.49
CA MET A 100 -2.85 -8.68 2.95
C MET A 100 -1.63 -9.40 3.54
N PRO A 101 -1.00 -8.85 4.58
CA PRO A 101 0.03 -9.59 5.30
C PRO A 101 -0.56 -10.84 5.96
N ALA A 102 0.18 -11.92 5.95
CA ALA A 102 -0.15 -13.10 6.73
C ALA A 102 -0.15 -12.75 8.24
N PRO A 103 -0.99 -13.39 9.05
CA PRO A 103 -1.04 -13.12 10.47
C PRO A 103 0.35 -13.24 11.12
N GLY A 104 0.79 -12.17 11.77
CA GLY A 104 2.08 -12.12 12.46
C GLY A 104 3.31 -11.86 11.58
N TYR A 105 3.17 -11.81 10.25
CA TYR A 105 4.31 -11.60 9.34
C TYR A 105 5.02 -10.26 9.57
N LEU A 106 4.28 -9.15 9.61
CA LEU A 106 4.87 -7.84 9.79
C LEU A 106 5.45 -7.63 11.19
N GLN A 107 4.83 -8.22 12.23
CA GLN A 107 5.39 -8.22 13.59
C GLN A 107 6.74 -8.94 13.65
N GLN A 108 6.85 -10.09 12.97
CA GLN A 108 8.12 -10.82 12.89
C GLN A 108 9.16 -10.06 12.04
N LEU A 109 8.73 -9.35 10.99
CA LEU A 109 9.61 -8.49 10.20
C LEU A 109 10.21 -7.36 11.06
N GLU A 110 9.38 -6.64 11.84
CA GLU A 110 9.88 -5.59 12.74
C GLU A 110 10.80 -6.15 13.83
N GLU A 111 10.44 -7.29 14.41
CA GLU A 111 11.25 -7.94 15.45
C GLU A 111 12.61 -8.39 14.88
N LYS A 112 12.61 -9.02 13.71
CA LYS A 112 13.85 -9.46 13.06
C LYS A 112 14.74 -8.27 12.67
N ALA A 113 14.18 -7.21 12.13
CA ALA A 113 14.93 -5.99 11.83
C ALA A 113 15.60 -5.44 13.09
N ARG A 114 14.88 -5.34 14.20
CA ARG A 114 15.40 -4.86 15.48
C ARG A 114 16.53 -5.73 16.01
N GLN A 115 16.39 -7.08 15.96
CA GLN A 115 17.41 -8.03 16.41
C GLN A 115 18.74 -7.85 15.66
N HIS A 116 18.68 -7.43 14.39
CA HIS A 116 19.86 -7.21 13.56
C HIS A 116 20.33 -5.74 13.49
N GLY A 117 19.77 -4.86 14.34
CA GLY A 117 20.11 -3.44 14.37
C GLY A 117 19.75 -2.69 13.08
N ALA A 118 18.73 -3.17 12.37
CA ALA A 118 18.08 -2.49 11.26
C ALA A 118 16.81 -1.79 11.75
N LEU A 119 16.40 -0.72 11.08
CA LEU A 119 15.17 -0.02 11.40
C LEU A 119 13.98 -0.59 10.62
N SER A 120 12.80 -0.50 11.20
CA SER A 120 11.54 -0.73 10.51
C SER A 120 10.99 0.59 9.95
N ILE A 121 10.70 0.62 8.64
CA ILE A 121 10.19 1.79 7.92
C ILE A 121 8.85 1.39 7.29
N CYS A 122 7.74 1.92 7.81
CA CYS A 122 6.42 1.64 7.27
C CYS A 122 6.00 2.71 6.26
N ASP A 123 5.81 2.35 5.00
CA ASP A 123 5.21 3.25 4.02
C ASP A 123 3.68 3.28 4.17
N GLU A 124 3.21 4.32 4.84
CA GLU A 124 1.80 4.61 5.07
C GLU A 124 1.25 5.68 4.10
N VAL A 125 2.02 6.05 3.08
CA VAL A 125 1.61 7.08 2.10
C VAL A 125 0.27 6.72 1.47
N LEU A 126 -0.02 5.43 1.26
CA LEU A 126 -1.30 5.00 0.74
C LEU A 126 -2.30 4.67 1.85
N MET A 127 -1.89 3.93 2.88
CA MET A 127 -2.82 3.35 3.85
C MET A 127 -3.10 4.25 5.05
N GLY A 128 -2.19 5.14 5.40
CA GLY A 128 -2.37 6.09 6.50
C GLY A 128 -3.66 6.90 6.36
N PHE A 129 -4.40 7.04 7.45
CA PHE A 129 -5.66 7.78 7.55
C PHE A 129 -6.81 7.25 6.67
N ARG A 130 -6.75 5.98 6.23
CA ARG A 130 -7.83 5.38 5.44
C ARG A 130 -8.71 4.42 6.24
N LEU A 131 -8.14 3.71 7.20
CA LEU A 131 -8.87 2.70 7.98
C LEU A 131 -9.24 3.21 9.39
N HIS A 132 -8.50 4.19 9.87
CA HIS A 132 -8.76 4.93 11.11
C HIS A 132 -8.05 6.30 11.04
N CYS A 133 -8.28 7.14 12.03
CA CYS A 133 -7.62 8.45 12.11
C CYS A 133 -6.18 8.31 12.63
N GLY A 134 -5.31 7.73 11.81
CA GLY A 134 -3.91 7.47 12.15
C GLY A 134 -3.23 6.49 11.22
N LEU A 135 -2.12 5.91 11.68
CA LEU A 135 -1.34 4.94 10.92
C LEU A 135 -1.99 3.54 10.95
N THR A 136 -2.14 2.91 9.82
CA THR A 136 -2.65 1.53 9.72
C THR A 136 -1.76 0.54 10.48
N SER A 137 -0.45 0.77 10.51
CA SER A 137 0.49 -0.01 11.32
C SER A 137 0.08 -0.04 12.79
N HIS A 138 -0.29 1.08 13.38
CA HIS A 138 -0.76 1.15 14.77
C HIS A 138 -2.07 0.40 14.99
N LEU A 139 -3.02 0.48 14.04
CA LEU A 139 -4.27 -0.29 14.09
C LEU A 139 -4.00 -1.80 14.15
N TRP A 140 -2.92 -2.27 13.51
CA TRP A 140 -2.54 -3.68 13.47
C TRP A 140 -1.48 -4.08 14.50
N GLY A 141 -1.21 -3.20 15.48
CA GLY A 141 -0.30 -3.48 16.59
C GLY A 141 1.18 -3.46 16.23
N LEU A 142 1.54 -2.83 15.10
CA LEU A 142 2.92 -2.60 14.67
C LEU A 142 3.47 -1.32 15.31
N GLN A 143 4.78 -1.24 15.44
CA GLN A 143 5.49 -0.08 15.99
C GLN A 143 6.73 0.24 15.15
N PRO A 144 6.55 0.74 13.93
CA PRO A 144 7.67 1.08 13.08
C PRO A 144 8.55 2.19 13.69
N ASP A 145 9.86 2.11 13.47
CA ASP A 145 10.78 3.17 13.87
C ASP A 145 10.52 4.48 13.12
N LEU A 146 10.15 4.36 11.85
CA LEU A 146 9.74 5.46 10.97
C LEU A 146 8.49 5.06 10.18
N ALA A 147 7.61 6.04 9.94
CA ALA A 147 6.53 5.89 8.97
C ALA A 147 6.51 7.09 8.01
N THR A 148 6.06 6.84 6.77
CA THR A 148 5.83 7.89 5.79
C THR A 148 4.35 8.08 5.57
N VAL A 149 3.87 9.33 5.51
CA VAL A 149 2.46 9.67 5.31
C VAL A 149 2.30 10.66 4.16
N GLY A 150 1.17 10.61 3.47
CA GLY A 150 0.88 11.47 2.31
C GLY A 150 -0.56 11.31 1.84
N LYS A 151 -0.80 11.56 0.57
CA LYS A 151 -2.11 11.38 -0.10
C LYS A 151 -3.31 11.86 0.73
N ALA A 152 -3.90 11.01 1.57
CA ALA A 152 -5.12 11.31 2.32
C ALA A 152 -4.98 12.54 3.24
N ILE A 153 -3.80 12.80 3.77
CA ILE A 153 -3.57 13.94 4.66
C ILE A 153 -3.51 15.29 3.92
N GLY A 154 -3.28 15.28 2.61
CA GLY A 154 -3.11 16.50 1.82
C GLY A 154 -4.38 17.01 1.14
N THR A 155 -5.38 16.13 0.92
CA THR A 155 -6.67 16.44 0.26
C THR A 155 -6.54 17.31 -1.00
N GLY A 156 -5.56 17.01 -1.85
CA GLY A 156 -5.29 17.72 -3.10
C GLY A 156 -4.15 18.74 -3.04
N VAL A 157 -3.61 19.02 -1.86
CA VAL A 157 -2.40 19.85 -1.70
C VAL A 157 -1.17 18.95 -1.60
N PRO A 158 -0.05 19.30 -2.28
CA PRO A 158 1.19 18.53 -2.15
C PRO A 158 1.76 18.62 -0.75
N VAL A 159 1.59 17.57 0.03
CA VAL A 159 2.17 17.40 1.36
C VAL A 159 2.35 15.92 1.67
N ALA A 160 3.47 15.62 2.26
CA ALA A 160 3.79 14.33 2.86
C ALA A 160 4.71 14.56 4.06
N ALA A 161 4.97 13.53 4.85
CA ALA A 161 5.87 13.65 5.99
C ALA A 161 6.52 12.30 6.32
N VAL A 162 7.66 12.38 6.98
CA VAL A 162 8.24 11.29 7.78
C VAL A 162 7.93 11.58 9.25
N VAL A 163 7.37 10.60 9.92
CA VAL A 163 7.10 10.58 11.36
C VAL A 163 7.80 9.38 11.99
N GLY A 164 8.13 9.44 13.27
CA GLY A 164 8.75 8.33 13.96
C GLY A 164 9.66 8.77 15.09
N ARG A 165 10.61 7.93 15.45
CA ARG A 165 11.51 8.09 16.59
C ARG A 165 12.37 9.35 16.48
N PRO A 166 12.40 10.20 17.53
CA PRO A 166 13.19 11.44 17.52
C PRO A 166 14.70 11.18 17.33
N ASP A 167 15.25 10.13 17.94
CA ASP A 167 16.68 9.80 17.84
C ASP A 167 17.09 9.37 16.43
N VAL A 168 16.19 8.74 15.67
CA VAL A 168 16.40 8.38 14.26
C VAL A 168 16.36 9.61 13.36
N ILE A 169 15.61 10.63 13.74
CA ILE A 169 15.47 11.90 13.02
C ILE A 169 16.61 12.90 13.35
N ALA A 170 17.19 12.79 14.54
CA ALA A 170 18.25 13.68 15.03
C ALA A 170 19.43 13.91 14.06
N PRO A 171 19.88 12.94 13.21
CA PRO A 171 20.94 13.19 12.23
C PRO A 171 20.68 14.35 11.27
N PHE A 172 19.43 14.72 11.04
CA PHE A 172 19.08 15.89 10.22
C PHE A 172 19.12 17.22 10.98
N GLU A 173 19.09 17.17 12.31
CA GLU A 173 19.14 18.35 13.18
C GLU A 173 20.56 18.71 13.54
N ASP A 174 21.43 17.70 13.76
CA ASP A 174 22.83 17.86 14.14
C ASP A 174 23.81 17.92 12.95
N GLY A 175 23.30 17.86 11.71
CA GLY A 175 24.07 18.04 10.48
C GLY A 175 24.78 16.77 9.97
N ARG A 176 24.60 15.60 10.61
CA ARG A 176 25.15 14.33 10.13
C ARG A 176 24.47 13.86 8.82
N ALA A 177 23.24 14.28 8.59
CA ALA A 177 22.52 14.04 7.34
C ALA A 177 21.94 15.34 6.79
N SER A 178 22.01 15.53 5.48
CA SER A 178 21.40 16.68 4.81
C SER A 178 19.98 16.36 4.36
N ARG A 179 19.10 17.37 4.44
CA ARG A 179 17.76 17.38 3.85
C ARG A 179 17.55 18.65 3.04
N GLY A 180 16.64 18.61 2.08
CA GLY A 180 16.27 19.77 1.29
C GLY A 180 14.83 19.68 0.83
N GLY A 181 14.27 20.78 0.35
CA GLY A 181 12.91 20.89 -0.15
C GLY A 181 12.38 22.30 0.06
N THR A 182 12.46 23.12 -0.97
CA THR A 182 12.06 24.55 -0.90
C THR A 182 10.63 24.74 -0.41
N TYR A 183 9.73 23.84 -0.79
CA TYR A 183 8.30 23.92 -0.45
C TYR A 183 7.89 23.02 0.72
N SER A 184 8.82 22.30 1.31
CA SER A 184 8.52 21.40 2.44
C SER A 184 8.04 22.19 3.65
N GLY A 185 6.84 21.87 4.14
CA GLY A 185 6.23 22.58 5.28
C GLY A 185 5.77 24.00 4.95
N ASN A 186 5.44 24.31 3.69
CA ASN A 186 4.93 25.63 3.36
C ASN A 186 3.57 25.91 4.04
N PRO A 187 3.26 27.19 4.34
CA PRO A 187 2.07 27.55 5.12
C PRO A 187 0.76 27.04 4.54
N VAL A 188 0.61 27.03 3.20
CA VAL A 188 -0.62 26.56 2.53
C VAL A 188 -0.82 25.07 2.75
N ALA A 189 0.24 24.28 2.55
CA ALA A 189 0.20 22.85 2.78
C ALA A 189 -0.06 22.50 4.26
N CYS A 190 0.57 23.22 5.20
CA CYS A 190 0.35 23.02 6.63
C CYS A 190 -1.09 23.39 7.04
N ALA A 191 -1.65 24.48 6.52
CA ALA A 191 -3.04 24.85 6.79
C ALA A 191 -4.02 23.80 6.26
N ALA A 192 -3.82 23.34 5.03
CA ALA A 192 -4.64 22.28 4.44
C ALA A 192 -4.54 20.97 5.24
N LEU A 193 -3.32 20.60 5.66
CA LEU A 193 -3.09 19.42 6.51
C LEU A 193 -3.85 19.53 7.84
N THR A 194 -3.74 20.66 8.55
CA THR A 194 -4.43 20.86 9.82
C THR A 194 -5.94 20.71 9.64
N SER A 195 -6.52 21.43 8.67
CA SER A 195 -7.96 21.34 8.38
C SER A 195 -8.39 19.92 7.99
N THR A 196 -7.55 19.19 7.25
CA THR A 196 -7.82 17.80 6.89
C THR A 196 -7.84 16.89 8.12
N LEU A 197 -6.85 17.01 9.00
CA LEU A 197 -6.78 16.19 10.21
C LEU A 197 -7.95 16.48 11.16
N ASP A 198 -8.36 17.74 11.30
CA ASP A 198 -9.54 18.13 12.08
C ASP A 198 -10.81 17.46 11.54
N LEU A 199 -10.98 17.47 10.21
CA LEU A 199 -12.12 16.81 9.54
C LEU A 199 -12.07 15.29 9.69
N LEU A 200 -10.91 14.68 9.56
CA LEU A 200 -10.74 13.23 9.68
C LEU A 200 -10.94 12.76 11.14
N GLY A 201 -10.52 13.58 12.12
CA GLY A 201 -10.60 13.24 13.54
C GLY A 201 -12.02 13.05 14.09
N VAL A 202 -13.04 13.59 13.39
CA VAL A 202 -14.45 13.48 13.78
C VAL A 202 -15.25 12.48 12.95
N GLN A 203 -14.60 11.75 12.03
CA GLN A 203 -15.29 10.79 11.16
C GLN A 203 -15.47 9.42 11.81
N ASP A 204 -16.55 8.76 11.45
CA ASP A 204 -16.83 7.37 11.84
C ASP A 204 -16.13 6.38 10.90
N TYR A 205 -14.91 6.01 11.24
CA TYR A 205 -14.11 5.04 10.49
C TYR A 205 -14.66 3.62 10.57
N ASP A 206 -15.26 3.23 11.69
CA ASP A 206 -15.84 1.89 11.85
C ASP A 206 -17.01 1.70 10.87
N ALA A 207 -17.86 2.72 10.74
CA ALA A 207 -18.92 2.71 9.73
C ALA A 207 -18.36 2.68 8.30
N LEU A 208 -17.25 3.39 8.01
CA LEU A 208 -16.62 3.37 6.69
C LEU A 208 -16.05 2.00 6.36
N VAL A 209 -15.36 1.37 7.28
CA VAL A 209 -14.79 0.01 7.15
C VAL A 209 -15.91 -1.01 6.92
N ALA A 210 -16.96 -0.97 7.77
CA ALA A 210 -18.12 -1.86 7.65
C ALA A 210 -18.83 -1.71 6.30
N ARG A 211 -18.97 -0.47 5.81
CA ARG A 211 -19.54 -0.17 4.48
C ARG A 211 -18.70 -0.76 3.36
N GLY A 212 -17.39 -0.71 3.48
CA GLY A 212 -16.47 -1.34 2.52
C GLY A 212 -16.62 -2.86 2.49
N ASP A 213 -16.66 -3.50 3.66
CA ASP A 213 -16.85 -4.95 3.76
C ASP A 213 -18.23 -5.40 3.24
N ASP A 214 -19.27 -4.61 3.47
CA ASP A 214 -20.62 -4.89 2.92
C ASP A 214 -20.61 -4.81 1.39
N LEU A 215 -19.97 -3.78 0.82
CA LEU A 215 -19.85 -3.67 -0.63
C LEU A 215 -19.04 -4.83 -1.23
N ARG A 216 -17.96 -5.25 -0.61
CA ARG A 216 -17.15 -6.40 -1.04
C ARG A 216 -17.98 -7.69 -1.08
N ARG A 217 -18.71 -7.99 0.00
CA ARG A 217 -19.62 -9.15 0.06
C ARG A 217 -20.71 -9.08 -1.03
N PHE A 218 -21.29 -7.89 -1.22
CA PHE A 218 -22.30 -7.66 -2.26
C PHE A 218 -21.73 -7.94 -3.65
N ILE A 219 -20.55 -7.42 -4.00
CA ILE A 219 -19.90 -7.65 -5.29
C ILE A 219 -19.70 -9.14 -5.53
N VAL A 220 -19.09 -9.86 -4.58
CA VAL A 220 -18.82 -11.29 -4.71
C VAL A 220 -20.12 -12.08 -4.93
N SER A 221 -21.17 -11.82 -4.13
CA SER A 221 -22.45 -12.52 -4.25
C SER A 221 -23.17 -12.22 -5.57
N THR A 222 -23.13 -10.96 -6.03
CA THR A 222 -23.78 -10.53 -7.27
C THR A 222 -23.15 -11.18 -8.50
N PHE A 223 -21.83 -11.18 -8.60
CA PHE A 223 -21.14 -11.84 -9.70
C PHE A 223 -21.31 -13.35 -9.68
N LYS A 224 -21.27 -13.97 -8.50
CA LYS A 224 -21.55 -15.40 -8.34
C LYS A 224 -22.95 -15.77 -8.83
N ALA A 225 -23.98 -14.96 -8.55
CA ALA A 225 -25.34 -15.17 -9.05
C ALA A 225 -25.44 -15.12 -10.57
N CYS A 226 -24.54 -14.41 -11.25
CA CYS A 226 -24.40 -14.35 -12.71
C CYS A 226 -23.43 -15.42 -13.27
N GLY A 227 -22.99 -16.38 -12.47
CA GLY A 227 -22.09 -17.46 -12.90
C GLY A 227 -20.62 -17.03 -13.05
N ILE A 228 -20.26 -15.82 -12.61
CA ILE A 228 -18.89 -15.29 -12.64
C ILE A 228 -18.25 -15.46 -11.26
N ARG A 229 -17.20 -16.27 -11.18
CA ARG A 229 -16.44 -16.45 -9.94
C ARG A 229 -15.44 -15.31 -9.76
N LEU A 230 -15.49 -14.68 -8.60
CA LEU A 230 -14.50 -13.67 -8.20
C LEU A 230 -14.35 -13.64 -6.68
N SER A 231 -13.26 -13.08 -6.22
CA SER A 231 -12.95 -12.82 -4.83
C SER A 231 -12.44 -11.39 -4.63
N THR A 232 -12.27 -10.97 -3.39
CA THR A 232 -11.69 -9.66 -3.06
C THR A 232 -10.57 -9.82 -2.02
N SER A 233 -9.45 -9.14 -2.24
CA SER A 233 -8.39 -8.91 -1.25
C SER A 233 -8.52 -7.53 -0.64
N GLY A 234 -7.80 -7.27 0.45
CA GLY A 234 -7.79 -5.97 1.13
C GLY A 234 -8.61 -5.93 2.40
N TYR A 235 -8.77 -4.76 2.99
CA TYR A 235 -9.44 -4.55 4.27
C TYR A 235 -10.44 -3.40 4.17
N GLY A 236 -11.67 -3.63 4.66
CA GLY A 236 -12.71 -2.61 4.73
C GLY A 236 -12.91 -1.88 3.41
N ASN A 237 -12.70 -0.58 3.47
CA ASN A 237 -12.91 0.37 2.38
C ASN A 237 -11.76 0.46 1.35
N VAL A 238 -10.70 -0.35 1.48
CA VAL A 238 -9.58 -0.45 0.51
C VAL A 238 -9.44 -1.89 0.05
N PHE A 239 -9.76 -2.17 -1.21
CA PHE A 239 -9.81 -3.54 -1.71
C PHE A 239 -9.58 -3.65 -3.22
N SER A 240 -9.26 -4.86 -3.66
CA SER A 240 -9.16 -5.26 -5.08
C SER A 240 -10.12 -6.40 -5.40
N ILE A 241 -10.47 -6.54 -6.68
CA ILE A 241 -11.34 -7.60 -7.20
C ILE A 241 -10.49 -8.53 -8.06
N TRP A 242 -10.60 -9.84 -7.81
CA TRP A 242 -9.86 -10.88 -8.50
C TRP A 242 -10.79 -11.86 -9.21
N PRO A 243 -10.53 -12.22 -10.48
CA PRO A 243 -11.27 -13.26 -11.21
C PRO A 243 -10.83 -14.66 -10.78
N SER A 244 -10.87 -14.94 -9.49
CA SER A 244 -10.43 -16.17 -8.85
C SER A 244 -11.34 -16.54 -7.68
N GLU A 245 -11.37 -17.81 -7.30
CA GLU A 245 -12.21 -18.28 -6.17
C GLU A 245 -11.68 -17.78 -4.81
N ARG A 246 -10.38 -17.60 -4.70
CA ARG A 246 -9.70 -17.10 -3.50
C ARG A 246 -8.82 -15.91 -3.86
N PRO A 247 -8.73 -14.92 -2.98
CA PRO A 247 -7.78 -13.82 -3.19
C PRO A 247 -6.35 -14.37 -3.09
N PRO A 248 -5.40 -13.83 -3.87
CA PRO A 248 -4.00 -14.19 -3.76
C PRO A 248 -3.43 -13.76 -2.39
N ALA A 249 -2.53 -14.55 -1.85
CA ALA A 249 -1.82 -14.30 -0.60
C ALA A 249 -0.37 -13.84 -0.82
N THR A 250 0.22 -14.19 -1.97
CA THR A 250 1.57 -13.79 -2.37
C THR A 250 1.54 -13.01 -3.69
N TYR A 251 2.65 -12.35 -4.02
CA TYR A 251 2.73 -11.63 -5.28
C TYR A 251 2.76 -12.57 -6.49
N ASP A 252 3.38 -13.73 -6.38
CA ASP A 252 3.37 -14.74 -7.45
C ASP A 252 1.96 -15.27 -7.73
N GLU A 253 1.19 -15.53 -6.67
CA GLU A 253 -0.24 -15.89 -6.81
C GLU A 253 -1.04 -14.73 -7.45
N ALA A 254 -0.73 -13.48 -7.08
CA ALA A 254 -1.39 -12.31 -7.65
C ALA A 254 -1.09 -12.15 -9.15
N VAL A 255 0.15 -12.39 -9.57
CA VAL A 255 0.51 -12.39 -10.99
C VAL A 255 -0.17 -13.54 -11.74
N ALA A 256 -0.23 -14.74 -11.15
CA ALA A 256 -0.93 -15.87 -11.74
C ALA A 256 -2.45 -15.65 -11.87
N ALA A 257 -3.06 -14.95 -10.90
CA ALA A 257 -4.49 -14.61 -10.91
C ALA A 257 -4.81 -13.35 -11.75
N ALA A 258 -3.80 -12.54 -12.09
CA ALA A 258 -3.98 -11.30 -12.83
C ALA A 258 -4.58 -11.55 -14.22
N ASN A 259 -5.68 -10.87 -14.53
CA ASN A 259 -6.35 -10.97 -15.82
C ASN A 259 -6.71 -9.58 -16.32
N GLN A 260 -5.88 -9.08 -17.24
CA GLN A 260 -6.04 -7.73 -17.79
C GLN A 260 -7.32 -7.60 -18.63
N GLU A 261 -7.72 -8.65 -19.34
CA GLU A 261 -8.96 -8.64 -20.13
C GLU A 261 -10.19 -8.54 -19.23
N PHE A 262 -10.24 -9.35 -18.18
CA PHE A 262 -11.32 -9.26 -17.17
C PHE A 262 -11.40 -7.84 -16.58
N SER A 263 -10.27 -7.27 -16.19
CA SER A 263 -10.22 -5.95 -15.57
C SER A 263 -10.66 -4.85 -16.53
N ALA A 264 -10.28 -4.93 -17.79
CA ALA A 264 -10.72 -4.00 -18.83
C ALA A 264 -12.23 -4.12 -19.10
N ARG A 265 -12.77 -5.33 -19.17
CA ARG A 265 -14.21 -5.57 -19.34
C ARG A 265 -15.01 -5.05 -18.15
N LEU A 266 -14.55 -5.34 -16.93
CA LEU A 266 -15.18 -4.82 -15.71
C LEU A 266 -15.16 -3.29 -15.68
N HIS A 267 -14.02 -2.67 -15.99
CA HIS A 267 -13.91 -1.21 -16.10
C HIS A 267 -14.92 -0.63 -17.08
N LEU A 268 -15.02 -1.18 -18.30
CA LEU A 268 -15.93 -0.68 -19.33
C LEU A 268 -17.40 -0.87 -18.92
N ALA A 269 -17.75 -2.02 -18.33
CA ALA A 269 -19.10 -2.28 -17.85
C ALA A 269 -19.51 -1.31 -16.73
N LEU A 270 -18.64 -1.07 -15.76
CA LEU A 270 -18.87 -0.11 -14.67
C LEU A 270 -18.95 1.34 -15.20
N ARG A 271 -18.05 1.71 -16.13
CA ARG A 271 -18.03 3.05 -16.73
C ARG A 271 -19.34 3.38 -17.46
N ARG A 272 -19.95 2.41 -18.14
CA ARG A 272 -21.28 2.56 -18.78
C ARG A 272 -22.38 2.87 -17.76
N GLN A 273 -22.16 2.48 -16.49
CA GLN A 273 -23.08 2.77 -15.37
C GLN A 273 -22.67 4.02 -14.57
N GLY A 274 -21.71 4.81 -15.07
CA GLY A 274 -21.22 6.02 -14.39
C GLY A 274 -20.24 5.78 -13.25
N LEU A 275 -19.72 4.55 -13.09
CA LEU A 275 -18.73 4.21 -12.06
C LEU A 275 -17.34 4.06 -12.69
N LEU A 276 -16.41 4.91 -12.26
CA LEU A 276 -15.04 4.86 -12.72
C LEU A 276 -14.19 3.96 -11.82
N ALA A 277 -13.65 2.89 -12.38
CA ALA A 277 -12.69 1.99 -11.74
C ALA A 277 -11.38 1.93 -12.54
N MET A 278 -10.30 1.47 -11.94
CA MET A 278 -9.01 1.31 -12.65
C MET A 278 -9.06 0.14 -13.63
N PRO A 279 -8.66 0.32 -14.91
CA PRO A 279 -8.57 -0.75 -15.90
C PRO A 279 -7.25 -1.52 -15.76
N SER A 280 -6.95 -2.04 -14.58
CA SER A 280 -5.69 -2.72 -14.25
C SER A 280 -5.97 -4.03 -13.55
N ALA A 281 -5.20 -5.07 -13.88
CA ALA A 281 -5.29 -6.37 -13.22
C ALA A 281 -4.96 -6.30 -11.72
N PHE A 282 -4.16 -5.32 -11.29
CA PHE A 282 -3.90 -4.98 -9.90
C PHE A 282 -4.70 -3.75 -9.42
N GLY A 283 -5.81 -3.46 -10.11
CA GLY A 283 -6.68 -2.33 -9.81
C GLY A 283 -7.31 -2.45 -8.42
N ARG A 284 -7.49 -1.32 -7.78
CA ARG A 284 -8.06 -1.24 -6.44
C ARG A 284 -9.18 -0.21 -6.37
N LEU A 285 -10.06 -0.40 -5.42
CA LEU A 285 -11.16 0.52 -5.11
C LEU A 285 -10.95 1.09 -3.71
N TYR A 286 -11.42 2.32 -3.57
CA TYR A 286 -11.41 3.03 -2.30
C TYR A 286 -12.78 3.59 -2.02
N LEU A 287 -13.29 3.41 -0.81
CA LEU A 287 -14.38 4.22 -0.29
C LEU A 287 -13.82 5.33 0.59
N SER A 288 -14.50 6.44 0.63
CA SER A 288 -14.24 7.57 1.51
C SER A 288 -15.56 8.00 2.17
N PHE A 289 -15.49 8.93 3.08
CA PHE A 289 -16.67 9.49 3.75
C PHE A 289 -17.66 10.16 2.80
N ALA A 290 -17.21 10.57 1.59
CA ALA A 290 -18.09 11.07 0.54
C ALA A 290 -18.95 9.96 -0.12
N HIS A 291 -18.65 8.70 0.09
CA HIS A 291 -19.47 7.57 -0.38
C HIS A 291 -20.59 7.31 0.63
N THR A 292 -21.62 8.18 0.60
CA THR A 292 -22.84 8.06 1.43
C THR A 292 -23.63 6.80 1.07
N GLU A 293 -24.65 6.47 1.84
CA GLU A 293 -25.54 5.33 1.57
C GLU A 293 -26.18 5.40 0.16
N ASP A 294 -26.55 6.61 -0.29
CA ASP A 294 -27.10 6.80 -1.64
C ASP A 294 -26.06 6.49 -2.71
N VAL A 295 -24.80 6.92 -2.51
CA VAL A 295 -23.68 6.60 -3.43
C VAL A 295 -23.41 5.10 -3.45
N ILE A 296 -23.40 4.44 -2.30
CA ILE A 296 -23.25 2.98 -2.21
C ILE A 296 -24.40 2.27 -2.92
N ALA A 297 -25.63 2.73 -2.80
CA ALA A 297 -26.76 2.18 -3.53
C ALA A 297 -26.58 2.32 -5.06
N VAL A 298 -26.05 3.45 -5.53
CA VAL A 298 -25.67 3.63 -6.95
C VAL A 298 -24.58 2.64 -7.36
N MET A 299 -23.53 2.49 -6.55
CA MET A 299 -22.45 1.53 -6.81
C MET A 299 -22.97 0.10 -6.90
N LYS A 300 -23.82 -0.32 -5.96
CA LYS A 300 -24.43 -1.66 -5.96
C LYS A 300 -25.23 -1.90 -7.26
N ARG A 301 -26.03 -0.94 -7.71
CA ARG A 301 -26.75 -1.04 -9.01
C ARG A 301 -25.80 -1.16 -10.19
N ALA A 302 -24.70 -0.37 -10.19
CA ALA A 302 -23.69 -0.42 -11.23
C ALA A 302 -22.99 -1.79 -11.31
N PHE A 303 -22.62 -2.36 -10.16
CA PHE A 303 -22.05 -3.71 -10.11
C PHE A 303 -23.06 -4.80 -10.55
N THR A 304 -24.34 -4.67 -10.21
CA THR A 304 -25.39 -5.59 -10.67
C THR A 304 -25.52 -5.56 -12.19
N ALA A 305 -25.61 -4.37 -12.78
CA ALA A 305 -25.69 -4.21 -14.23
C ALA A 305 -24.42 -4.71 -14.94
N ALA A 306 -23.25 -4.43 -14.38
CA ALA A 306 -21.98 -4.91 -14.91
C ALA A 306 -21.89 -6.43 -14.89
N ALA A 307 -22.29 -7.09 -13.80
CA ALA A 307 -22.30 -8.53 -13.69
C ALA A 307 -23.23 -9.18 -14.75
N ALA A 308 -24.44 -8.66 -14.92
CA ALA A 308 -25.38 -9.14 -15.93
C ALA A 308 -24.84 -8.96 -17.36
N GLN A 309 -24.25 -7.80 -17.68
CA GLN A 309 -23.64 -7.54 -18.97
C GLN A 309 -22.47 -8.50 -19.22
N MET A 310 -21.54 -8.64 -18.29
CA MET A 310 -20.37 -9.51 -18.44
C MET A 310 -20.74 -11.00 -18.59
N ALA A 311 -21.85 -11.43 -17.99
CA ALA A 311 -22.37 -12.80 -18.15
C ALA A 311 -22.99 -13.03 -19.55
N SER A 312 -23.60 -12.00 -20.15
CA SER A 312 -24.22 -12.10 -21.48
C SER A 312 -23.21 -11.97 -22.63
N GLU A 313 -22.04 -11.39 -22.36
CA GLU A 313 -20.94 -11.21 -23.32
C GLU A 313 -19.83 -12.25 -23.00
N PRO A 314 -19.89 -13.50 -23.47
CA PRO A 314 -18.86 -14.49 -23.18
C PRO A 314 -17.50 -13.99 -23.67
N VAL A 315 -16.43 -14.36 -22.97
CA VAL A 315 -15.04 -14.12 -23.39
C VAL A 315 -14.89 -14.73 -24.79
N GLY A 316 -14.51 -13.90 -25.78
CA GLY A 316 -14.22 -14.39 -27.10
C GLY A 316 -13.19 -15.51 -27.02
N ARG A 317 -13.50 -16.64 -27.70
CA ARG A 317 -12.61 -17.81 -27.79
C ARG A 317 -11.36 -17.48 -28.57
#